data_70b10e9f524180ab21c30ad6ed08cd24
#
_entry.id   70b10e9f524180ab21c30ad6ed08cd24
#
_cell.length_a   1.000
_cell.length_b   1.000
_cell.length_c   1.000
_cell.angle_alpha   90.00
_cell.angle_beta   90.00
_cell.angle_gamma   90.00
#
_symmetry.space_group_name_H-M   'P 1'
#
loop_
_entity.id
_entity.type
_entity.pdbx_description
1 polymer ?
#
loop_
_entity_poly.entity_id
_entity_poly.type
_entity_poly.pdbx_seq_one_letter_code
_entity_poly.pdbx_strand_id
1 'polypeptide(L)'
;QPANVDHLLTAHGLMMSEILTNAGRFRDKAVGIQKGKEVHHVAPPAHQVSGLMADLTQWLKQAKDHPLITSSVFHYEFEFIHPFSDGNGRMGRLWQTLILSQWHPLFLSLPLESVIKDHQQQYYQALEDADQQADSTPFIHFMLSVIAQTLALNAPVNATLNAPVNIEEMKTPEAILHLL
;
A
#
# COMPACT_ATOMS: atom_id res chain seq x y z
N GLN A 1 8.93 -13.21 -3.00
CA GLN A 1 7.49 -13.50 -2.93
C GLN A 1 6.86 -12.59 -1.87
N PRO A 2 5.74 -11.90 -2.17
CA PRO A 2 5.17 -10.90 -1.26
C PRO A 2 4.60 -11.51 0.03
N ALA A 3 4.13 -12.75 -0.01
CA ALA A 3 3.60 -13.45 1.16
C ALA A 3 4.70 -14.17 1.97
N ASN A 4 5.86 -13.54 2.16
CA ASN A 4 6.98 -14.08 2.91
C ASN A 4 7.63 -12.98 3.77
N VAL A 5 7.61 -13.19 5.09
CA VAL A 5 8.16 -12.23 6.08
C VAL A 5 9.67 -12.03 5.90
N ASP A 6 10.44 -13.09 5.63
CA ASP A 6 11.90 -12.98 5.49
C ASP A 6 12.29 -12.14 4.27
N HIS A 7 11.52 -12.26 3.16
CA HIS A 7 11.71 -11.40 1.99
C HIS A 7 11.39 -9.94 2.29
N LEU A 8 10.36 -9.67 3.11
CA LEU A 8 10.00 -8.34 3.54
C LEU A 8 11.10 -7.73 4.43
N LEU A 9 11.61 -8.49 5.39
CA LEU A 9 12.73 -8.06 6.24
C LEU A 9 14.00 -7.82 5.41
N THR A 10 14.31 -8.70 4.45
CA THR A 10 15.46 -8.54 3.55
C THR A 10 15.32 -7.26 2.72
N ALA A 11 14.15 -7.00 2.13
CA ALA A 11 13.91 -5.80 1.33
C ALA A 11 14.04 -4.53 2.16
N HIS A 12 13.47 -4.51 3.37
CA HIS A 12 13.65 -3.40 4.30
C HIS A 12 15.13 -3.21 4.68
N GLY A 13 15.84 -4.30 4.95
CA GLY A 13 17.28 -4.28 5.22
C GLY A 13 18.06 -3.60 4.10
N LEU A 14 17.81 -3.99 2.85
CA LEU A 14 18.47 -3.39 1.67
C LEU A 14 18.09 -1.91 1.49
N MET A 15 16.81 -1.57 1.68
CA MET A 15 16.31 -0.20 1.49
C MET A 15 16.85 0.78 2.55
N MET A 16 17.04 0.32 3.78
CA MET A 16 17.31 1.18 4.94
C MET A 16 18.71 1.00 5.54
N SER A 17 19.57 0.16 4.95
CA SER A 17 20.89 -0.19 5.50
C SER A 17 21.81 1.00 5.79
N GLU A 18 21.73 2.06 4.99
CA GLU A 18 22.55 3.27 5.17
C GLU A 18 21.92 4.28 6.14
N ILE A 19 20.66 4.06 6.55
CA ILE A 19 19.87 5.02 7.33
C ILE A 19 19.63 4.50 8.75
N LEU A 20 19.41 3.17 8.90
CA LEU A 20 19.03 2.56 10.16
C LEU A 20 20.00 1.47 10.61
N THR A 21 20.37 1.50 11.87
CA THR A 21 21.19 0.44 12.49
C THR A 21 20.42 -0.89 12.68
N ASN A 22 19.09 -0.82 12.77
CA ASN A 22 18.19 -1.97 12.90
C ASN A 22 17.46 -2.30 11.59
N ALA A 23 18.00 -1.90 10.44
CA ALA A 23 17.42 -2.23 9.13
C ALA A 23 17.21 -3.75 8.98
N GLY A 24 16.07 -4.15 8.41
CA GLY A 24 15.70 -5.55 8.26
C GLY A 24 15.20 -6.24 9.52
N ARG A 25 14.85 -5.46 10.55
CA ARG A 25 14.27 -6.00 11.81
C ARG A 25 13.01 -5.25 12.17
N PHE A 26 12.05 -5.97 12.71
CA PHE A 26 10.87 -5.33 13.31
C PHE A 26 11.29 -4.45 14.49
N ARG A 27 10.50 -3.40 14.74
CA ARG A 27 10.71 -2.53 15.89
C ARG A 27 10.50 -3.26 17.21
N ASP A 28 11.25 -2.86 18.20
CA ASP A 28 11.19 -3.32 19.59
C ASP A 28 10.58 -2.28 20.55
N LYS A 29 10.25 -1.09 20.02
CA LYS A 29 9.68 0.03 20.78
C LYS A 29 8.31 0.42 20.23
N ALA A 30 7.52 1.07 21.11
CA ALA A 30 6.30 1.72 20.67
C ALA A 30 6.62 2.85 19.69
N VAL A 31 5.79 2.98 18.66
CA VAL A 31 5.82 4.09 17.69
C VAL A 31 4.41 4.65 17.54
N GLY A 32 4.34 5.95 17.31
CA GLY A 32 3.12 6.64 16.94
C GLY A 32 3.35 7.35 15.62
N ILE A 33 2.37 7.33 14.74
CA ILE A 33 2.40 8.10 13.50
C ILE A 33 1.99 9.52 13.87
N GLN A 34 2.93 10.48 13.74
CA GLN A 34 2.70 11.87 14.02
C GLN A 34 2.51 12.67 12.73
N LYS A 35 1.53 13.58 12.74
CA LYS A 35 1.39 14.62 11.73
C LYS A 35 1.49 15.96 12.45
N GLY A 36 2.66 16.59 12.39
CA GLY A 36 2.94 17.79 13.16
C GLY A 36 3.04 17.48 14.67
N LYS A 37 2.14 18.06 15.48
CA LYS A 37 2.11 17.85 16.95
C LYS A 37 1.05 16.84 17.40
N GLU A 38 0.24 16.34 16.50
CA GLU A 38 -0.86 15.41 16.80
C GLU A 38 -0.47 13.97 16.46
N VAL A 39 -0.84 13.04 17.34
CA VAL A 39 -0.68 11.59 17.11
C VAL A 39 -1.96 11.14 16.39
N HIS A 40 -1.83 10.77 15.11
CA HIS A 40 -2.95 10.33 14.30
C HIS A 40 -3.24 8.84 14.44
N HIS A 41 -2.23 8.03 14.68
CA HIS A 41 -2.37 6.60 14.87
C HIS A 41 -1.39 6.11 15.93
N VAL A 42 -1.86 5.24 16.83
CA VAL A 42 -1.02 4.53 17.80
C VAL A 42 -0.86 3.10 17.31
N ALA A 43 0.30 2.80 16.75
CA ALA A 43 0.59 1.46 16.25
C ALA A 43 0.51 0.40 17.37
N PRO A 44 0.18 -0.87 17.06
CA PRO A 44 0.13 -1.96 18.02
C PRO A 44 1.42 -2.09 18.86
N PRO A 45 1.36 -2.63 20.07
CA PRO A 45 2.54 -2.88 20.89
C PRO A 45 3.62 -3.68 20.17
N ALA A 46 4.90 -3.33 20.36
CA ALA A 46 6.01 -3.94 19.62
C ALA A 46 6.07 -5.47 19.73
N HIS A 47 5.72 -6.03 20.87
CA HIS A 47 5.72 -7.49 21.08
C HIS A 47 4.67 -8.23 20.22
N GLN A 48 3.66 -7.55 19.69
CA GLN A 48 2.63 -8.13 18.81
C GLN A 48 3.03 -8.08 17.33
N VAL A 49 3.97 -7.22 16.94
CA VAL A 49 4.30 -6.95 15.54
C VAL A 49 4.66 -8.22 14.77
N SER A 50 5.49 -9.09 15.35
CA SER A 50 5.89 -10.34 14.66
C SER A 50 4.69 -11.26 14.39
N GLY A 51 3.76 -11.39 15.35
CA GLY A 51 2.53 -12.16 15.16
C GLY A 51 1.62 -11.55 14.09
N LEU A 52 1.34 -10.25 14.20
CA LEU A 52 0.49 -9.53 13.25
C LEU A 52 1.05 -9.61 11.81
N MET A 53 2.36 -9.50 11.63
CA MET A 53 3.00 -9.64 10.31
C MET A 53 2.94 -11.07 9.78
N ALA A 54 3.04 -12.08 10.66
CA ALA A 54 2.84 -13.47 10.27
C ALA A 54 1.40 -13.72 9.81
N ASP A 55 0.42 -13.20 10.56
CA ASP A 55 -1.01 -13.31 10.23
C ASP A 55 -1.32 -12.59 8.91
N LEU A 56 -0.83 -11.37 8.71
CA LEU A 56 -1.02 -10.60 7.48
C LEU A 56 -0.44 -11.33 6.25
N THR A 57 0.78 -11.88 6.37
CA THR A 57 1.39 -12.64 5.27
C THR A 57 0.69 -13.98 5.02
N GLN A 58 0.17 -14.63 6.07
CA GLN A 58 -0.63 -15.84 5.93
C GLN A 58 -1.99 -15.54 5.27
N TRP A 59 -2.64 -14.45 5.65
CA TRP A 59 -3.85 -13.96 4.98
C TRP A 59 -3.58 -13.71 3.49
N LEU A 60 -2.49 -13.02 3.15
CA LEU A 60 -2.13 -12.74 1.76
C LEU A 60 -1.94 -14.02 0.90
N LYS A 61 -1.42 -15.10 1.49
CA LYS A 61 -1.29 -16.40 0.81
C LYS A 61 -2.63 -17.03 0.45
N GLN A 62 -3.68 -16.73 1.21
CA GLN A 62 -5.00 -17.35 1.13
C GLN A 62 -6.03 -16.43 0.49
N ALA A 63 -5.69 -15.16 0.26
CA ALA A 63 -6.59 -14.16 -0.30
C ALA A 63 -7.11 -14.62 -1.67
N LYS A 64 -8.42 -14.51 -1.86
CA LYS A 64 -9.13 -14.89 -3.09
C LYS A 64 -9.75 -13.69 -3.78
N ASP A 65 -9.71 -12.55 -3.13
CA ASP A 65 -10.22 -11.30 -3.67
C ASP A 65 -9.36 -10.82 -4.85
N HIS A 66 -9.91 -9.92 -5.63
CA HIS A 66 -9.19 -9.33 -6.76
C HIS A 66 -7.88 -8.67 -6.28
N PRO A 67 -6.75 -8.83 -7.01
CA PRO A 67 -5.44 -8.29 -6.60
C PRO A 67 -5.43 -6.79 -6.28
N LEU A 68 -6.24 -5.98 -6.95
CA LEU A 68 -6.42 -4.56 -6.62
C LEU A 68 -6.94 -4.36 -5.19
N ILE A 69 -7.89 -5.19 -4.74
CA ILE A 69 -8.42 -5.14 -3.39
C ILE A 69 -7.40 -5.72 -2.41
N THR A 70 -6.92 -6.95 -2.67
CA THR A 70 -5.96 -7.63 -1.81
C THR A 70 -4.71 -6.78 -1.54
N SER A 71 -4.16 -6.12 -2.56
CA SER A 71 -2.98 -5.28 -2.40
C SER A 71 -3.27 -4.01 -1.58
N SER A 72 -4.47 -3.44 -1.72
CA SER A 72 -4.88 -2.25 -0.96
C SER A 72 -5.14 -2.58 0.50
N VAL A 73 -5.80 -3.71 0.79
CA VAL A 73 -5.98 -4.21 2.17
C VAL A 73 -4.62 -4.51 2.80
N PHE A 74 -3.73 -5.21 2.09
CA PHE A 74 -2.39 -5.47 2.60
C PHE A 74 -1.64 -4.19 2.95
N HIS A 75 -1.72 -3.17 2.09
CA HIS A 75 -1.06 -1.89 2.31
C HIS A 75 -1.62 -1.18 3.55
N TYR A 76 -2.95 -1.12 3.70
CA TYR A 76 -3.60 -0.55 4.87
C TYR A 76 -3.17 -1.26 6.17
N GLU A 77 -3.31 -2.58 6.23
CA GLU A 77 -2.93 -3.36 7.40
C GLU A 77 -1.43 -3.22 7.75
N PHE A 78 -0.59 -3.17 6.73
CA PHE A 78 0.84 -2.94 6.92
C PHE A 78 1.13 -1.56 7.55
N GLU A 79 0.46 -0.50 7.08
CA GLU A 79 0.59 0.84 7.67
C GLU A 79 0.00 0.88 9.08
N PHE A 80 -1.11 0.18 9.34
CA PHE A 80 -1.70 0.04 10.67
C PHE A 80 -0.74 -0.66 11.65
N ILE A 81 -0.16 -1.80 11.27
CA ILE A 81 0.81 -2.53 12.09
C ILE A 81 2.07 -1.70 12.32
N HIS A 82 2.50 -0.94 11.33
CA HIS A 82 3.70 -0.10 11.34
C HIS A 82 4.94 -0.85 11.85
N PRO A 83 5.36 -1.93 11.16
CA PRO A 83 6.25 -2.92 11.73
C PRO A 83 7.70 -2.46 11.94
N PHE A 84 8.14 -1.37 11.32
CA PHE A 84 9.50 -0.88 11.40
C PHE A 84 9.62 0.43 12.19
N SER A 85 10.84 0.77 12.62
CA SER A 85 11.11 2.05 13.27
C SER A 85 11.07 3.24 12.30
N ASP A 86 11.35 3.01 11.02
CA ASP A 86 11.19 3.95 9.90
C ASP A 86 11.08 3.16 8.58
N GLY A 87 10.64 3.81 7.51
CA GLY A 87 10.54 3.22 6.17
C GLY A 87 9.25 2.46 5.90
N ASN A 88 8.27 2.47 6.81
CA ASN A 88 7.01 1.73 6.63
C ASN A 88 6.29 2.16 5.35
N GLY A 89 6.05 3.46 5.14
CA GLY A 89 5.35 3.93 3.94
C GLY A 89 6.03 3.54 2.61
N ARG A 90 7.37 3.56 2.57
CA ARG A 90 8.13 3.08 1.40
C ARG A 90 7.95 1.58 1.18
N MET A 91 7.99 0.81 2.27
CA MET A 91 7.77 -0.63 2.22
C MET A 91 6.34 -1.00 1.84
N GLY A 92 5.34 -0.33 2.40
CA GLY A 92 3.93 -0.54 2.06
C GLY A 92 3.67 -0.35 0.56
N ARG A 93 4.15 0.76 -0.01
CA ARG A 93 4.02 1.05 -1.44
C ARG A 93 4.80 0.06 -2.32
N LEU A 94 6.04 -0.28 -1.95
CA LEU A 94 6.83 -1.28 -2.65
C LEU A 94 6.11 -2.65 -2.65
N TRP A 95 5.56 -3.04 -1.49
CA TRP A 95 4.88 -4.33 -1.37
C TRP A 95 3.58 -4.37 -2.14
N GLN A 96 2.82 -3.29 -2.14
CA GLN A 96 1.63 -3.17 -2.99
C GLN A 96 1.98 -3.34 -4.47
N THR A 97 3.01 -2.63 -4.94
CA THR A 97 3.49 -2.77 -6.32
C THR A 97 3.91 -4.21 -6.62
N LEU A 98 4.61 -4.87 -5.68
CA LEU A 98 5.03 -6.26 -5.84
C LEU A 98 3.85 -7.24 -5.90
N ILE A 99 2.81 -7.04 -5.08
CA ILE A 99 1.58 -7.85 -5.13
C ILE A 99 0.89 -7.67 -6.48
N LEU A 100 0.70 -6.44 -6.92
CA LEU A 100 0.05 -6.12 -8.19
C LEU A 100 0.85 -6.63 -9.38
N SER A 101 2.18 -6.59 -9.34
CA SER A 101 3.04 -7.07 -10.42
C SER A 101 2.97 -8.58 -10.64
N GLN A 102 2.60 -9.36 -9.63
CA GLN A 102 2.34 -10.80 -9.79
C GLN A 102 1.07 -11.08 -10.58
N TRP A 103 0.11 -10.18 -10.53
CA TRP A 103 -1.10 -10.26 -11.33
C TRP A 103 -0.88 -9.68 -12.73
N HIS A 104 -0.26 -8.48 -12.85
CA HIS A 104 0.03 -7.88 -14.14
C HIS A 104 1.37 -7.12 -14.14
N PRO A 105 2.34 -7.47 -15.04
CA PRO A 105 3.69 -6.88 -15.03
C PRO A 105 3.72 -5.38 -15.25
N LEU A 106 2.68 -4.77 -15.86
CA LEU A 106 2.57 -3.32 -16.05
C LEU A 106 2.80 -2.53 -14.76
N PHE A 107 2.36 -3.06 -13.61
CA PHE A 107 2.48 -2.37 -12.33
C PHE A 107 3.93 -2.10 -11.90
N LEU A 108 4.92 -2.82 -12.46
CA LEU A 108 6.34 -2.49 -12.23
C LEU A 108 6.77 -1.19 -12.90
N SER A 109 6.06 -0.76 -13.94
CA SER A 109 6.38 0.44 -14.72
C SER A 109 5.52 1.65 -14.33
N LEU A 110 4.46 1.43 -13.54
CA LEU A 110 3.56 2.51 -13.15
C LEU A 110 4.14 3.31 -11.97
N PRO A 111 4.20 4.65 -12.06
CA PRO A 111 4.74 5.50 -11.01
C PRO A 111 3.73 5.73 -9.86
N LEU A 112 3.19 4.65 -9.27
CA LEU A 112 2.18 4.72 -8.20
C LEU A 112 2.67 5.55 -7.01
N GLU A 113 3.94 5.42 -6.64
CA GLU A 113 4.52 6.18 -5.53
C GLU A 113 4.49 7.69 -5.78
N SER A 114 4.76 8.13 -7.01
CA SER A 114 4.71 9.55 -7.38
C SER A 114 3.30 10.10 -7.26
N VAL A 115 2.30 9.35 -7.77
CA VAL A 115 0.89 9.77 -7.69
C VAL A 115 0.40 9.79 -6.24
N ILE A 116 0.77 8.81 -5.42
CA ILE A 116 0.45 8.83 -3.97
C ILE A 116 1.09 10.04 -3.29
N LYS A 117 2.34 10.37 -3.63
CA LYS A 117 3.04 11.54 -3.09
C LYS A 117 2.33 12.85 -3.46
N ASP A 118 1.86 12.97 -4.69
CA ASP A 118 1.13 14.16 -5.13
C ASP A 118 -0.24 14.30 -4.41
N HIS A 119 -0.79 13.18 -3.92
CA HIS A 119 -2.04 13.11 -3.16
C HIS A 119 -1.81 12.79 -1.67
N GLN A 120 -0.66 13.18 -1.11
CA GLN A 120 -0.23 12.77 0.23
C GLN A 120 -1.26 13.11 1.32
N GLN A 121 -1.95 14.25 1.21
CA GLN A 121 -2.96 14.64 2.19
C GLN A 121 -4.17 13.69 2.16
N GLN A 122 -4.66 13.34 0.96
CA GLN A 122 -5.76 12.38 0.81
C GLN A 122 -5.36 10.97 1.25
N TYR A 123 -4.10 10.58 1.02
CA TYR A 123 -3.55 9.31 1.51
C TYR A 123 -3.65 9.19 3.03
N TYR A 124 -3.17 10.20 3.76
CA TYR A 124 -3.27 10.19 5.22
C TYR A 124 -4.71 10.29 5.71
N GLN A 125 -5.55 11.05 5.03
CA GLN A 125 -6.98 11.13 5.38
C GLN A 125 -7.66 9.77 5.20
N ALA A 126 -7.38 9.06 4.11
CA ALA A 126 -7.96 7.74 3.87
C ALA A 126 -7.52 6.69 4.90
N LEU A 127 -6.27 6.76 5.39
CA LEU A 127 -5.80 5.92 6.50
C LEU A 127 -6.55 6.26 7.80
N GLU A 128 -6.68 7.54 8.12
CA GLU A 128 -7.37 8.01 9.32
C GLU A 128 -8.86 7.63 9.31
N ASP A 129 -9.54 7.84 8.17
CA ASP A 129 -10.95 7.48 7.99
C ASP A 129 -11.17 5.96 8.16
N ALA A 130 -10.25 5.15 7.63
CA ALA A 130 -10.28 3.70 7.77
C ALA A 130 -10.07 3.26 9.24
N ASP A 131 -9.12 3.87 9.94
CA ASP A 131 -8.88 3.61 11.37
C ASP A 131 -10.10 3.98 12.23
N GLN A 132 -10.70 5.14 12.00
CA GLN A 132 -11.88 5.61 12.75
C GLN A 132 -13.10 4.72 12.52
N GLN A 133 -13.27 4.18 11.32
CA GLN A 133 -14.39 3.31 10.95
C GLN A 133 -14.13 1.84 11.28
N ALA A 134 -12.88 1.48 11.64
CA ALA A 134 -12.43 0.09 11.73
C ALA A 134 -12.76 -0.72 10.45
N ASP A 135 -12.62 -0.06 9.29
CA ASP A 135 -12.97 -0.60 7.98
C ASP A 135 -11.97 -0.06 6.93
N SER A 136 -11.30 -0.94 6.21
CA SER A 136 -10.33 -0.58 5.18
C SER A 136 -10.93 0.04 3.91
N THR A 137 -12.25 0.05 3.76
CA THR A 137 -12.97 0.55 2.56
C THR A 137 -12.56 1.96 2.14
N PRO A 138 -12.44 2.97 3.01
CA PRO A 138 -11.98 4.30 2.62
C PRO A 138 -10.60 4.29 1.96
N PHE A 139 -9.68 3.51 2.52
CA PHE A 139 -8.33 3.37 1.97
C PHE A 139 -8.31 2.61 0.64
N ILE A 140 -9.10 1.55 0.50
CA ILE A 140 -9.27 0.82 -0.76
C ILE A 140 -9.76 1.77 -1.86
N HIS A 141 -10.79 2.56 -1.61
CA HIS A 141 -11.32 3.53 -2.57
C HIS A 141 -10.27 4.55 -3.00
N PHE A 142 -9.50 5.08 -2.05
CA PHE A 142 -8.39 5.98 -2.37
C PHE A 142 -7.37 5.29 -3.29
N MET A 143 -6.93 4.08 -2.97
CA MET A 143 -5.94 3.35 -3.76
C MET A 143 -6.44 2.99 -5.15
N LEU A 144 -7.70 2.57 -5.30
CA LEU A 144 -8.30 2.33 -6.61
C LEU A 144 -8.32 3.62 -7.46
N SER A 145 -8.61 4.76 -6.86
CA SER A 145 -8.59 6.07 -7.54
C SER A 145 -7.17 6.44 -8.00
N VAL A 146 -6.16 6.21 -7.17
CA VAL A 146 -4.74 6.44 -7.52
C VAL A 146 -4.31 5.52 -8.66
N ILE A 147 -4.65 4.24 -8.61
CA ILE A 147 -4.32 3.28 -9.67
C ILE A 147 -4.98 3.69 -10.98
N ALA A 148 -6.28 4.01 -10.96
CA ALA A 148 -7.03 4.46 -12.12
C ALA A 148 -6.41 5.72 -12.75
N GLN A 149 -6.09 6.72 -11.93
CA GLN A 149 -5.43 7.94 -12.39
C GLN A 149 -4.04 7.64 -13.00
N THR A 150 -3.26 6.78 -12.36
CA THR A 150 -1.93 6.42 -12.84
C THR A 150 -2.01 5.71 -14.19
N LEU A 151 -2.96 4.79 -14.36
CA LEU A 151 -3.22 4.12 -15.63
C LEU A 151 -3.62 5.12 -16.72
N ALA A 152 -4.55 6.03 -16.43
CA ALA A 152 -5.01 7.04 -17.38
C ALA A 152 -3.87 7.97 -17.85
N LEU A 153 -2.98 8.38 -16.94
CA LEU A 153 -1.84 9.23 -17.25
C LEU A 153 -0.74 8.53 -18.06
N ASN A 154 -0.64 7.19 -17.93
CA ASN A 154 0.39 6.40 -18.61
C ASN A 154 -0.16 5.55 -19.76
N ALA A 155 -1.45 5.68 -20.09
CA ALA A 155 -2.03 5.05 -21.27
C ALA A 155 -1.34 5.57 -22.53
N PRO A 156 -0.92 4.71 -23.48
CA PRO A 156 -0.28 5.16 -24.71
C PRO A 156 -1.25 6.09 -25.48
N VAL A 157 -0.76 7.25 -25.88
CA VAL A 157 -1.52 8.32 -26.60
C VAL A 157 -2.18 7.81 -27.92
N ASN A 158 -1.85 6.61 -28.37
CA ASN A 158 -2.36 5.98 -29.58
C ASN A 158 -3.63 5.11 -29.39
N ALA A 159 -4.11 4.93 -28.16
CA ALA A 159 -5.45 4.44 -27.98
C ALA A 159 -6.40 5.61 -28.26
N THR A 160 -7.07 5.59 -29.39
CA THR A 160 -8.15 6.51 -29.77
C THR A 160 -9.31 6.34 -28.79
N LEU A 161 -9.12 6.82 -27.56
CA LEU A 161 -10.18 6.98 -26.57
C LEU A 161 -10.95 8.25 -26.90
N ASN A 162 -11.90 8.11 -27.84
CA ASN A 162 -12.87 9.16 -28.17
C ASN A 162 -13.95 9.33 -27.09
N ALA A 163 -13.74 8.84 -25.88
CA ALA A 163 -14.62 9.10 -24.75
C ALA A 163 -13.80 9.66 -23.58
N PRO A 164 -14.27 10.72 -22.90
CA PRO A 164 -13.65 11.16 -21.66
C PRO A 164 -13.71 10.01 -20.64
N VAL A 165 -12.54 9.60 -20.15
CA VAL A 165 -12.45 8.58 -19.09
C VAL A 165 -13.09 9.19 -17.84
N ASN A 166 -14.24 8.68 -17.44
CA ASN A 166 -14.89 9.09 -16.21
C ASN A 166 -14.21 8.36 -15.04
N ILE A 167 -13.31 9.07 -14.35
CA ILE A 167 -12.52 8.55 -13.23
C ILE A 167 -13.44 8.06 -12.09
N GLU A 168 -14.65 8.60 -11.96
CA GLU A 168 -15.62 8.17 -10.96
C GLU A 168 -16.15 6.76 -11.22
N GLU A 169 -16.31 6.38 -12.48
CA GLU A 169 -16.73 5.03 -12.88
C GLU A 169 -15.61 4.00 -12.75
N MET A 170 -14.33 4.45 -12.66
CA MET A 170 -13.14 3.60 -12.58
C MET A 170 -12.75 3.21 -11.15
N LYS A 171 -13.61 3.44 -10.16
CA LYS A 171 -13.35 3.07 -8.76
C LYS A 171 -13.60 1.60 -8.46
N THR A 172 -14.01 0.80 -9.44
CA THR A 172 -14.22 -0.65 -9.28
C THR A 172 -13.10 -1.45 -9.95
N PRO A 173 -12.75 -2.64 -9.42
CA PRO A 173 -11.74 -3.50 -10.02
C PRO A 173 -12.03 -3.83 -11.49
N GLU A 174 -13.32 -4.07 -11.83
CA GLU A 174 -13.77 -4.40 -13.18
C GLU A 174 -13.53 -3.24 -14.16
N ALA A 175 -13.81 -2.01 -13.75
CA ALA A 175 -13.62 -0.83 -14.58
C ALA A 175 -12.12 -0.58 -14.88
N ILE A 176 -11.24 -0.83 -13.89
CA ILE A 176 -9.79 -0.72 -14.06
C ILE A 176 -9.25 -1.83 -14.96
N LEU A 177 -9.86 -3.03 -14.89
CA LEU A 177 -9.43 -4.18 -15.69
C LEU A 177 -9.56 -3.94 -17.20
N HIS A 178 -10.54 -3.14 -17.64
CA HIS A 178 -10.73 -2.78 -19.05
C HIS A 178 -9.64 -1.88 -19.64
N LEU A 179 -8.77 -1.30 -18.79
CA LEU A 179 -7.65 -0.46 -19.23
C LEU A 179 -6.32 -1.22 -19.36
N LEU A 180 -6.28 -2.46 -18.87
CA LEU A 180 -5.10 -3.34 -18.94
C LEU A 180 -5.15 -4.23 -20.16
#